data_7e3cf63a5be8c7270aa374806c1d3fe6
#
_entry.id   7e3cf63a5be8c7270aa374806c1d3fe6
#
_cell.length_a   1.000
_cell.length_b   1.000
_cell.length_c   1.000
_cell.angle_alpha   90.00
_cell.angle_beta   90.00
_cell.angle_gamma   90.00
#
_symmetry.space_group_name_H-M   'P 1'
#
loop_
_entity.id
_entity.type
_entity.pdbx_description
1 polymer ?
#
loop_
_entity_poly.entity_id
_entity_poly.type
_entity_poly.pdbx_seq_one_letter_code
_entity_poly.pdbx_strand_id
1 'polypeptide(L)'
;NVEAEDKDPDSILNHYRALIKFKKENNVAIYGDYKEHYKNSDKLYVYERNYQGKRLLVINSFTEDNVAFEAPKGFDLEKGTPILCNYKNPTVQGNGFKTRPYETRVYLFE
;
A
#
# COMPACT_ATOMS: atom_id res chain seq x y z
N ASN A 1 4.89 7.13 14.37
CA ASN A 1 4.03 5.94 14.54
C ASN A 1 2.58 6.30 14.26
N VAL A 2 1.70 5.33 14.36
CA VAL A 2 0.28 5.56 14.12
C VAL A 2 -0.28 6.64 15.03
N GLU A 3 0.13 6.65 16.28
CA GLU A 3 -0.33 7.66 17.23
C GLU A 3 0.07 9.06 16.81
N ALA A 4 1.29 9.23 16.32
CA ALA A 4 1.75 10.53 15.86
C ALA A 4 0.95 10.98 14.64
N GLU A 5 0.67 10.06 13.71
CA GLU A 5 -0.13 10.36 12.53
C GLU A 5 -1.56 10.70 12.91
N ASP A 6 -2.16 9.96 13.83
CA ASP A 6 -3.53 10.18 14.26
C ASP A 6 -3.70 11.52 14.97
N LYS A 7 -2.65 12.01 15.60
CA LYS A 7 -2.70 13.29 16.32
C LYS A 7 -2.44 14.49 15.41
N ASP A 8 -2.08 14.25 14.15
CA ASP A 8 -1.82 15.30 13.19
C ASP A 8 -2.93 15.31 12.13
N PRO A 9 -3.95 16.16 12.30
CA PRO A 9 -5.05 16.23 11.33
C PRO A 9 -4.58 16.61 9.92
N ASP A 10 -3.52 17.41 9.83
CA ASP A 10 -3.00 17.82 8.53
C ASP A 10 -2.37 16.63 7.81
N SER A 11 -1.70 15.76 8.54
CA SER A 11 -1.11 14.54 7.97
C SER A 11 -2.20 13.62 7.42
N ILE A 12 -3.27 13.39 8.17
CA ILE A 12 -4.40 12.57 7.74
C ILE A 12 -5.05 13.19 6.50
N LEU A 13 -5.31 14.48 6.52
CA LEU A 13 -5.88 15.20 5.38
C LEU A 13 -4.99 15.10 4.16
N ASN A 14 -3.68 15.24 4.34
CA ASN A 14 -2.74 15.17 3.23
C ASN A 14 -2.71 13.78 2.60
N HIS A 15 -2.81 12.73 3.40
CA HIS A 15 -2.93 11.37 2.87
C HIS A 15 -4.20 11.19 2.07
N TYR A 16 -5.30 11.72 2.55
CA TYR A 16 -6.58 11.66 1.86
C TYR A 16 -6.53 12.38 0.52
N ARG A 17 -5.97 13.59 0.52
CA ARG A 17 -5.80 14.38 -0.71
C ARG A 17 -4.89 13.68 -1.71
N ALA A 18 -3.80 13.11 -1.23
CA ALA A 18 -2.86 12.37 -2.07
C ALA A 18 -3.55 11.18 -2.72
N LEU A 19 -4.36 10.44 -1.98
CA LEU A 19 -5.09 9.30 -2.53
C LEU A 19 -6.10 9.72 -3.58
N ILE A 20 -6.86 10.80 -3.32
CA ILE A 20 -7.81 11.32 -4.28
C ILE A 20 -7.11 11.78 -5.55
N LYS A 21 -6.03 12.51 -5.41
CA LYS A 21 -5.23 12.98 -6.54
C LYS A 21 -4.70 11.81 -7.35
N PHE A 22 -4.17 10.80 -6.68
CA PHE A 22 -3.64 9.61 -7.34
C PHE A 22 -4.74 8.91 -8.15
N LYS A 23 -5.92 8.75 -7.58
CA LYS A 23 -7.04 8.11 -8.28
C LYS A 23 -7.47 8.89 -9.52
N LYS A 24 -7.44 10.23 -9.44
CA LYS A 24 -7.80 11.06 -10.59
C LYS A 24 -6.78 10.99 -11.71
N GLU A 25 -5.50 10.84 -11.36
CA GLU A 25 -4.41 10.86 -12.34
C GLU A 25 -4.04 9.49 -12.88
N ASN A 26 -4.51 8.41 -12.24
CA ASN A 26 -4.08 7.06 -12.58
C ASN A 26 -5.27 6.15 -12.84
N ASN A 27 -5.47 5.83 -14.10
CA ASN A 27 -6.58 4.96 -14.51
C ASN A 27 -6.50 3.58 -13.89
N VAL A 28 -5.29 3.09 -13.58
CA VAL A 28 -5.11 1.78 -12.95
C VAL A 28 -5.84 1.70 -11.62
N ALA A 29 -5.95 2.80 -10.89
CA ALA A 29 -6.62 2.84 -9.61
C ALA A 29 -8.15 2.71 -9.73
N ILE A 30 -8.71 3.02 -10.90
CA ILE A 30 -10.15 3.05 -11.12
C ILE A 30 -10.59 1.93 -12.05
N TYR A 31 -9.88 1.72 -13.16
CA TYR A 31 -10.29 0.80 -14.22
C TYR A 31 -9.51 -0.51 -14.25
N GLY A 32 -8.50 -0.65 -13.38
CA GLY A 32 -7.68 -1.85 -13.37
C GLY A 32 -8.44 -3.09 -12.94
N ASP A 33 -7.94 -4.25 -13.36
CA ASP A 33 -8.38 -5.54 -12.84
C ASP A 33 -8.18 -5.56 -11.33
N TYR A 34 -8.97 -6.39 -10.67
CA TYR A 34 -8.83 -6.56 -9.23
C TYR A 34 -8.47 -8.00 -8.93
N LYS A 35 -7.41 -8.19 -8.15
CA LYS A 35 -7.03 -9.51 -7.67
C LYS A 35 -6.57 -9.39 -6.22
N GLU A 36 -7.22 -10.12 -5.35
CA GLU A 36 -6.88 -10.12 -3.93
C GLU A 36 -5.82 -11.18 -3.63
N HIS A 37 -4.87 -10.80 -2.77
CA HIS A 37 -3.87 -11.69 -2.20
C HIS A 37 -4.14 -11.84 -0.71
N TYR A 38 -3.50 -12.82 -0.05
CA TYR A 38 -3.67 -13.03 1.38
C TYR A 38 -5.13 -13.22 1.79
N LYS A 39 -5.88 -13.93 0.95
CA LYS A 39 -7.33 -14.09 1.16
C LYS A 39 -7.71 -14.74 2.48
N ASN A 40 -6.81 -15.55 3.04
CA ASN A 40 -7.07 -16.25 4.30
C ASN A 40 -6.51 -15.52 5.51
N SER A 41 -5.91 -14.35 5.31
CA SER A 41 -5.38 -13.56 6.42
C SER A 41 -6.49 -12.73 7.04
N ASP A 42 -6.54 -12.70 8.36
CA ASP A 42 -7.41 -11.80 9.11
C ASP A 42 -6.67 -10.51 9.53
N LYS A 43 -5.40 -10.40 9.15
CA LYS A 43 -4.55 -9.27 9.55
C LYS A 43 -4.15 -8.37 8.41
N LEU A 44 -4.08 -8.93 7.19
CA LEU A 44 -3.64 -8.19 6.01
C LEU A 44 -4.73 -8.20 4.95
N TYR A 45 -4.92 -7.06 4.32
CA TYR A 45 -5.72 -6.95 3.11
C TYR A 45 -4.81 -6.41 2.01
N VAL A 46 -4.54 -7.26 1.03
CA VAL A 46 -3.61 -6.97 -0.06
C VAL A 46 -4.30 -7.23 -1.38
N TYR A 47 -4.25 -6.27 -2.28
CA TYR A 47 -4.81 -6.47 -3.61
C TYR A 47 -3.97 -5.77 -4.68
N GLU A 48 -4.13 -6.25 -5.92
CA GLU A 48 -3.52 -5.63 -7.07
C GLU A 48 -4.57 -5.21 -8.08
N ARG A 49 -4.23 -4.20 -8.86
CA ARG A 49 -5.00 -3.78 -10.02
C ARG A 49 -4.04 -3.62 -11.20
N ASN A 50 -4.47 -4.00 -12.39
CA ASN A 50 -3.64 -3.92 -13.59
C ASN A 50 -4.42 -3.24 -14.69
N TYR A 51 -3.78 -2.30 -15.38
CA TYR A 51 -4.41 -1.56 -16.45
C TYR A 51 -3.35 -1.01 -17.41
N GLN A 52 -3.39 -1.45 -18.66
CA GLN A 52 -2.54 -0.93 -19.74
C GLN A 52 -1.05 -0.88 -19.37
N GLY A 53 -0.55 -2.00 -18.84
CA GLY A 53 0.86 -2.11 -18.50
C GLY A 53 1.26 -1.54 -17.14
N LYS A 54 0.35 -0.88 -16.47
CA LYS A 54 0.59 -0.38 -15.11
C LYS A 54 -0.01 -1.32 -14.09
N ARG A 55 0.70 -1.54 -13.00
CA ARG A 55 0.27 -2.41 -11.92
C ARG A 55 0.29 -1.66 -10.59
N LEU A 56 -0.77 -1.80 -9.85
CA LEU A 56 -0.90 -1.18 -8.53
C LEU A 56 -0.95 -2.28 -7.49
N LEU A 57 -0.17 -2.15 -6.44
CA LEU A 57 -0.21 -3.07 -5.31
C LEU A 57 -0.55 -2.28 -4.05
N VAL A 58 -1.64 -2.67 -3.40
CA VAL A 58 -2.12 -2.00 -2.18
C VAL A 58 -2.02 -2.98 -1.03
N ILE A 59 -1.35 -2.56 0.04
CA ILE A 59 -1.07 -3.39 1.21
C ILE A 59 -1.62 -2.68 2.43
N ASN A 60 -2.57 -3.32 3.11
CA ASN A 60 -3.18 -2.77 4.31
C ASN A 60 -3.00 -3.72 5.48
N SER A 61 -2.58 -3.20 6.61
CA SER A 61 -2.60 -3.92 7.86
C SER A 61 -3.82 -3.50 8.68
N PHE A 62 -4.56 -4.49 9.19
CA PHE A 62 -5.71 -4.25 10.07
C PHE A 62 -5.42 -4.65 11.49
N THR A 63 -4.16 -4.67 11.90
CA THR A 63 -3.76 -5.10 13.23
C THR A 63 -2.66 -4.21 13.79
N GLU A 64 -2.55 -4.19 15.10
CA GLU A 64 -1.43 -3.58 15.79
C GLU A 64 -0.18 -4.45 15.72
N ASP A 65 -0.31 -5.71 15.37
CA ASP A 65 0.82 -6.63 15.31
C ASP A 65 1.75 -6.26 14.16
N ASN A 66 3.02 -6.59 14.34
CA ASN A 66 4.00 -6.50 13.28
C ASN A 66 3.94 -7.79 12.48
N VAL A 67 3.34 -7.73 11.31
CA VAL A 67 3.13 -8.90 10.46
C VAL A 67 4.12 -8.89 9.31
N ALA A 68 4.75 -10.02 9.06
CA ALA A 68 5.64 -10.14 7.90
C ALA A 68 4.80 -10.19 6.63
N PHE A 69 5.00 -9.20 5.78
CA PHE A 69 4.42 -9.16 4.44
C PHE A 69 5.49 -9.53 3.43
N GLU A 70 5.12 -10.39 2.49
CA GLU A 70 5.96 -10.72 1.35
C GLU A 70 5.18 -10.45 0.08
N ALA A 71 5.80 -9.77 -0.88
CA ALA A 71 5.14 -9.42 -2.11
C ALA A 71 4.72 -10.67 -2.88
N PRO A 72 3.55 -10.64 -3.52
CA PRO A 72 3.12 -11.74 -4.36
C PRO A 72 4.09 -11.98 -5.50
N LYS A 73 4.10 -13.20 -6.02
CA LYS A 73 4.95 -13.55 -7.15
C LYS A 73 4.71 -12.59 -8.31
N GLY A 74 5.78 -12.12 -8.90
CA GLY A 74 5.70 -11.17 -10.00
C GLY A 74 5.83 -9.72 -9.60
N PHE A 75 5.90 -9.43 -8.31
CA PHE A 75 6.15 -8.07 -7.82
C PHE A 75 7.53 -8.00 -7.18
N ASP A 76 8.31 -7.01 -7.60
CA ASP A 76 9.60 -6.70 -6.99
C ASP A 76 9.44 -5.32 -6.36
N LEU A 77 9.33 -5.28 -5.03
CA LEU A 77 9.05 -4.02 -4.32
C LEU A 77 10.12 -2.95 -4.56
N GLU A 78 11.35 -3.36 -4.79
CA GLU A 78 12.43 -2.40 -5.06
C GLU A 78 12.21 -1.66 -6.38
N LYS A 79 11.50 -2.27 -7.32
CA LYS A 79 11.18 -1.67 -8.62
C LYS A 79 9.89 -0.88 -8.60
N GLY A 80 9.12 -0.98 -7.54
CA GLY A 80 7.89 -0.23 -7.39
C GLY A 80 8.14 1.18 -6.91
N THR A 81 7.31 2.10 -7.36
CA THR A 81 7.33 3.47 -6.85
C THR A 81 6.35 3.56 -5.69
N PRO A 82 6.82 3.87 -4.48
CA PRO A 82 5.91 4.06 -3.36
C PRO A 82 5.10 5.35 -3.58
N ILE A 83 3.80 5.19 -3.71
CA ILE A 83 2.89 6.30 -3.98
C ILE A 83 2.33 6.87 -2.68
N LEU A 84 2.03 5.97 -1.75
CA LEU A 84 1.41 6.34 -0.50
C LEU A 84 1.87 5.43 0.61
N CYS A 85 2.14 6.01 1.77
CA CYS A 85 2.39 5.26 3.00
C CYS A 85 1.98 6.16 4.17
N ASN A 86 1.24 5.60 5.11
CA ASN A 86 0.82 6.37 6.28
C ASN A 86 1.91 6.45 7.36
N TYR A 87 3.09 5.92 7.08
CA TYR A 87 4.28 6.05 7.90
C TYR A 87 5.39 6.70 7.10
N LYS A 88 6.31 7.36 7.81
CA LYS A 88 7.53 7.87 7.18
C LYS A 88 8.51 6.72 6.95
N ASN A 89 9.33 6.86 5.92
CA ASN A 89 10.42 5.93 5.61
C ASN A 89 9.92 4.48 5.43
N PRO A 90 9.11 4.22 4.40
CA PRO A 90 8.71 2.85 4.10
C PRO A 90 9.93 2.05 3.65
N THR A 91 10.42 1.16 4.51
CA THR A 91 11.58 0.34 4.22
C THR A 91 11.16 -1.03 3.70
N VAL A 92 12.05 -1.65 2.93
CA VAL A 92 11.84 -2.97 2.35
C VAL A 92 13.05 -3.84 2.72
N GLN A 93 12.78 -5.08 3.12
CA GLN A 93 13.81 -6.09 3.39
C GLN A 93 13.54 -7.29 2.50
N GLY A 94 14.47 -7.57 1.59
CA GLY A 94 14.22 -8.58 0.58
C GLY A 94 13.06 -8.12 -0.31
N ASN A 95 12.04 -8.94 -0.45
CA ASN A 95 10.85 -8.56 -1.23
C ASN A 95 9.62 -8.42 -0.34
N GLY A 96 9.81 -7.83 0.83
CA GLY A 96 8.74 -7.64 1.77
C GLY A 96 9.11 -6.66 2.86
N PHE A 97 8.31 -6.62 3.90
CA PHE A 97 8.58 -5.80 5.07
C PHE A 97 7.72 -6.29 6.24
N LYS A 98 8.09 -5.88 7.42
CA LYS A 98 7.29 -6.15 8.61
C LYS A 98 6.38 -4.94 8.84
N THR A 99 5.07 -5.17 8.87
CA THR A 99 4.10 -4.08 9.03
C THR A 99 4.23 -3.42 10.40
N ARG A 100 4.01 -2.12 10.41
CA ARG A 100 3.77 -1.36 11.64
C ARG A 100 2.26 -1.32 11.89
N PRO A 101 1.81 -0.99 13.10
CA PRO A 101 0.38 -1.01 13.40
C PRO A 101 -0.45 -0.23 12.38
N TYR A 102 -1.43 -0.89 11.79
CA TYR A 102 -2.36 -0.31 10.80
C TYR A 102 -1.67 0.39 9.63
N GLU A 103 -0.53 -0.14 9.22
CA GLU A 103 0.23 0.43 8.10
C GLU A 103 -0.47 0.18 6.78
N THR A 104 -0.50 1.20 5.92
CA THR A 104 -0.98 1.11 4.55
C THR A 104 0.10 1.60 3.61
N ARG A 105 0.38 0.82 2.56
CA ARG A 105 1.30 1.22 1.49
C ARG A 105 0.66 0.97 0.14
N VAL A 106 0.95 1.87 -0.79
CA VAL A 106 0.56 1.72 -2.19
C VAL A 106 1.79 1.86 -3.05
N TYR A 107 2.03 0.88 -3.91
CA TYR A 107 3.13 0.88 -4.86
C TYR A 107 2.60 0.85 -6.29
N LEU A 108 3.26 1.59 -7.17
CA LEU A 108 2.97 1.58 -8.60
C LEU A 108 4.16 0.98 -9.35
N PHE A 109 3.86 0.06 -10.25
CA PHE A 109 4.83 -0.60 -11.12
C PHE A 109 4.46 -0.30 -12.57
N GLU A 110 5.45 0.06 -13.35
CA GLU A 110 5.24 0.36 -14.77
C GLU A 110 6.05 -0.55 -15.70
#